data_851a3b538fa20391381ab7d635561193
#
_entry.id   851a3b538fa20391381ab7d635561193
#
_cell.length_a   1.000
_cell.length_b   1.000
_cell.length_c   1.000
_cell.angle_alpha   90.00
_cell.angle_beta   90.00
_cell.angle_gamma   90.00
#
_symmetry.space_group_name_H-M   'P 1'
#
loop_
_entity.id
_entity.type
_entity.pdbx_description
1 polymer ?
#
loop_
_entity_poly.entity_id
_entity_poly.type
_entity_poly.pdbx_seq_one_letter_code
_entity_poly.pdbx_strand_id
1 'polypeptide(L)'
;MGSQLALKSRIRSTESLAKIFNAQEMIASSHIAKARDVALNAKPYTDAIFDAVQALVAHTHITHPIAVKDEKNPRVAVLALTSDRGMAGPYTSSIIRETESLLSRLDAAGKQPELFVYGRRGSTYYKYRNRDIAATWEGDTDQPGVEIAETISNTLMDAYMKPAEKGGVSELYIVYTEFINMVVQKVRVLRMLPVEIVKNETKVPDPDEEAPATADVAPLYTFEPSLEKVLDAILPKYIQSRIHECLLTAAASETASRQNACLLY
;
A
#
# COMPACT_ATOMS: atom_id res chain seq x y z
N MET A 1 10.61 27.37 -47.07
CA MET A 1 11.80 27.16 -46.22
C MET A 1 11.45 26.96 -44.73
N GLY A 2 10.41 27.57 -44.17
CA GLY A 2 10.00 27.35 -42.76
C GLY A 2 9.59 25.92 -42.40
N SER A 3 8.96 25.18 -43.32
CA SER A 3 8.51 23.79 -43.07
C SER A 3 9.67 22.79 -42.91
N GLN A 4 10.75 22.94 -43.67
CA GLN A 4 11.92 22.06 -43.55
C GLN A 4 12.72 22.28 -42.27
N LEU A 5 12.85 23.50 -41.81
CA LEU A 5 13.49 23.84 -40.54
C LEU A 5 12.68 23.30 -39.35
N ALA A 6 11.36 23.46 -39.40
CA ALA A 6 10.46 22.87 -38.38
C ALA A 6 10.54 21.35 -38.33
N LEU A 7 10.58 20.66 -39.47
CA LEU A 7 10.77 19.22 -39.55
C LEU A 7 12.12 18.77 -38.99
N LYS A 8 13.23 19.43 -39.37
CA LYS A 8 14.55 19.13 -38.81
C LYS A 8 14.61 19.34 -37.28
N SER A 9 13.98 20.40 -36.78
CA SER A 9 13.88 20.62 -35.33
C SER A 9 13.11 19.50 -34.63
N ARG A 10 11.97 19.07 -35.19
CA ARG A 10 11.17 17.96 -34.66
C ARG A 10 11.94 16.64 -34.67
N ILE A 11 12.66 16.32 -35.76
CA ILE A 11 13.49 15.12 -35.86
C ILE A 11 14.55 15.12 -34.75
N ARG A 12 15.32 16.21 -34.60
CA ARG A 12 16.33 16.31 -33.53
C ARG A 12 15.75 16.18 -32.14
N SER A 13 14.59 16.79 -31.88
CA SER A 13 13.89 16.67 -30.60
C SER A 13 13.47 15.21 -30.36
N THR A 14 12.92 14.52 -31.36
CA THR A 14 12.51 13.12 -31.26
C THR A 14 13.70 12.20 -31.04
N GLU A 15 14.82 12.42 -31.73
CA GLU A 15 16.07 11.65 -31.54
C GLU A 15 16.62 11.84 -30.11
N SER A 16 16.56 13.07 -29.58
CA SER A 16 16.98 13.35 -28.21
C SER A 16 16.06 12.66 -27.18
N LEU A 17 14.75 12.68 -27.42
CA LEU A 17 13.79 11.95 -26.59
C LEU A 17 14.00 10.44 -26.64
N ALA A 18 14.26 9.88 -27.84
CA ALA A 18 14.56 8.44 -27.98
C ALA A 18 15.77 8.02 -27.13
N LYS A 19 16.83 8.82 -27.11
CA LYS A 19 18.00 8.56 -26.26
C LYS A 19 17.66 8.60 -24.77
N ILE A 20 16.80 9.53 -24.35
CA ILE A 20 16.34 9.63 -22.95
C ILE A 20 15.51 8.40 -22.59
N PHE A 21 14.58 7.98 -23.45
CA PHE A 21 13.75 6.79 -23.20
C PHE A 21 14.57 5.50 -23.15
N ASN A 22 15.53 5.32 -24.04
CA ASN A 22 16.44 4.17 -23.99
C ASN A 22 17.27 4.14 -22.69
N ALA A 23 17.77 5.29 -22.24
CA ALA A 23 18.47 5.36 -20.97
C ALA A 23 17.57 5.04 -19.79
N GLN A 24 16.34 5.56 -19.77
CA GLN A 24 15.36 5.28 -18.73
C GLN A 24 14.91 3.82 -18.72
N GLU A 25 14.74 3.21 -19.87
CA GLU A 25 14.44 1.78 -20.02
C GLU A 25 15.55 0.93 -19.41
N MET A 26 16.82 1.19 -19.76
CA MET A 26 17.97 0.48 -19.19
C MET A 26 18.04 0.60 -17.67
N ILE A 27 17.82 1.80 -17.12
CA ILE A 27 17.78 2.04 -15.67
C ILE A 27 16.63 1.24 -15.04
N ALA A 28 15.42 1.34 -15.59
CA ALA A 28 14.27 0.62 -15.09
C ALA A 28 14.46 -0.91 -15.17
N SER A 29 15.00 -1.41 -16.27
CA SER A 29 15.31 -2.84 -16.45
C SER A 29 16.32 -3.35 -15.41
N SER A 30 17.32 -2.56 -15.09
CA SER A 30 18.31 -2.90 -14.05
C SER A 30 17.69 -2.90 -12.65
N HIS A 31 16.78 -1.97 -12.37
CA HIS A 31 16.19 -1.83 -11.05
C HIS A 31 15.06 -2.83 -10.77
N ILE A 32 14.32 -3.30 -11.81
CA ILE A 32 13.14 -4.14 -11.61
C ILE A 32 13.47 -5.48 -10.95
N ALA A 33 14.57 -6.13 -11.37
CA ALA A 33 14.98 -7.40 -10.78
C ALA A 33 15.25 -7.24 -9.28
N LYS A 34 15.98 -6.19 -8.90
CA LYS A 34 16.27 -5.88 -7.49
C LYS A 34 15.00 -5.53 -6.72
N ALA A 35 14.13 -4.68 -7.27
CA ALA A 35 12.89 -4.27 -6.60
C ALA A 35 11.97 -5.46 -6.35
N ARG A 36 11.85 -6.36 -7.35
CA ARG A 36 11.08 -7.60 -7.21
C ARG A 36 11.66 -8.51 -6.14
N ASP A 37 12.96 -8.73 -6.15
CA ASP A 37 13.62 -9.64 -5.20
C ASP A 37 13.50 -9.11 -3.77
N VAL A 38 13.64 -7.80 -3.57
CA VAL A 38 13.43 -7.16 -2.25
C VAL A 38 11.98 -7.32 -1.80
N ALA A 39 11.00 -7.10 -2.68
CA ALA A 39 9.58 -7.26 -2.36
C ALA A 39 9.23 -8.72 -1.99
N LEU A 40 9.76 -9.70 -2.74
CA LEU A 40 9.54 -11.12 -2.46
C LEU A 40 10.21 -11.57 -1.16
N ASN A 41 11.40 -11.07 -0.86
CA ASN A 41 12.14 -11.43 0.36
C ASN A 41 11.54 -10.79 1.63
N ALA A 42 10.83 -9.69 1.53
CA ALA A 42 10.15 -9.07 2.67
C ALA A 42 8.85 -9.81 3.06
N LYS A 43 8.19 -10.47 2.09
CA LYS A 43 6.89 -11.11 2.28
C LYS A 43 6.84 -12.17 3.39
N PRO A 44 7.79 -13.14 3.51
CA PRO A 44 7.74 -14.17 4.55
C PRO A 44 7.73 -13.59 5.96
N TYR A 45 8.46 -12.50 6.20
CA TYR A 45 8.45 -11.82 7.50
C TYR A 45 7.08 -11.19 7.81
N THR A 46 6.48 -10.53 6.83
CA THR A 46 5.16 -9.93 6.98
C THR A 46 4.07 -10.99 7.18
N ASP A 47 4.14 -12.09 6.43
CA ASP A 47 3.21 -13.21 6.57
C ASP A 47 3.33 -13.84 7.97
N ALA A 48 4.54 -14.09 8.48
CA ALA A 48 4.76 -14.65 9.82
C ALA A 48 4.21 -13.74 10.93
N ILE A 49 4.38 -12.41 10.82
CA ILE A 49 3.79 -11.47 11.79
C ILE A 49 2.25 -11.48 11.66
N PHE A 50 1.73 -11.53 10.44
CA PHE A 50 0.29 -11.58 10.20
C PHE A 50 -0.34 -12.84 10.82
N ASP A 51 0.27 -14.01 10.62
CA ASP A 51 -0.17 -15.27 11.20
C ASP A 51 -0.15 -15.22 12.73
N ALA A 52 0.90 -14.61 13.31
CA ALA A 52 0.99 -14.41 14.75
C ALA A 52 -0.14 -13.49 15.26
N VAL A 53 -0.44 -12.38 14.55
CA VAL A 53 -1.56 -11.49 14.91
C VAL A 53 -2.90 -12.21 14.76
N GLN A 54 -3.10 -12.99 13.70
CA GLN A 54 -4.33 -13.78 13.53
C GLN A 54 -4.50 -14.81 14.66
N ALA A 55 -3.43 -15.51 15.02
CA ALA A 55 -3.47 -16.49 16.13
C ALA A 55 -3.82 -15.80 17.45
N LEU A 56 -3.23 -14.63 17.73
CA LEU A 56 -3.56 -13.83 18.92
C LEU A 56 -5.04 -13.45 18.96
N VAL A 57 -5.56 -12.96 17.82
CA VAL A 57 -6.94 -12.48 17.72
C VAL A 57 -7.96 -13.61 17.73
N ALA A 58 -7.64 -14.79 17.16
CA ALA A 58 -8.53 -15.94 17.10
C ALA A 58 -8.77 -16.59 18.47
N HIS A 59 -7.78 -16.51 19.39
CA HIS A 59 -7.84 -17.16 20.70
C HIS A 59 -8.47 -16.32 21.81
N THR A 60 -8.93 -15.09 21.49
CA THR A 60 -9.41 -14.16 22.50
C THR A 60 -10.58 -13.31 22.02
N HIS A 61 -11.52 -13.04 22.92
CA HIS A 61 -12.49 -11.95 22.78
C HIS A 61 -11.77 -10.63 23.06
N ILE A 62 -11.02 -10.14 22.06
CA ILE A 62 -10.20 -8.95 22.23
C ILE A 62 -11.10 -7.71 22.13
N THR A 63 -11.11 -6.92 23.19
CA THR A 63 -11.65 -5.55 23.20
C THR A 63 -10.62 -4.49 22.80
N HIS A 64 -9.51 -4.90 22.18
CA HIS A 64 -8.43 -4.00 21.78
C HIS A 64 -8.87 -3.09 20.62
N PRO A 65 -8.55 -1.78 20.64
CA PRO A 65 -8.96 -0.81 19.61
C PRO A 65 -8.66 -1.25 18.18
N ILE A 66 -7.63 -2.06 17.98
CA ILE A 66 -7.18 -2.55 16.64
C ILE A 66 -8.11 -3.62 16.05
N ALA A 67 -8.82 -4.37 16.90
CA ALA A 67 -9.75 -5.41 16.46
C ALA A 67 -11.21 -4.94 16.50
N VAL A 68 -11.50 -3.85 17.20
CA VAL A 68 -12.87 -3.33 17.39
C VAL A 68 -13.02 -2.04 16.62
N LYS A 69 -13.97 -2.02 15.69
CA LYS A 69 -14.33 -0.82 14.94
C LYS A 69 -15.07 0.17 15.85
N ASP A 70 -14.56 1.38 15.96
CA ASP A 70 -15.33 2.49 16.56
C ASP A 70 -16.35 3.02 15.53
N GLU A 71 -17.56 2.49 15.58
CA GLU A 71 -18.65 2.86 14.65
C GLU A 71 -19.11 4.31 14.80
N LYS A 72 -18.84 4.92 15.96
CA LYS A 72 -19.25 6.30 16.24
C LYS A 72 -18.29 7.34 15.64
N ASN A 73 -17.06 6.95 15.36
CA ASN A 73 -16.07 7.85 14.78
C ASN A 73 -16.13 7.79 13.24
N PRO A 74 -16.57 8.86 12.54
CA PRO A 74 -16.66 8.86 11.09
C PRO A 74 -15.31 9.07 10.38
N ARG A 75 -14.26 9.47 11.10
CA ARG A 75 -12.97 9.81 10.50
C ARG A 75 -12.22 8.57 10.03
N VAL A 76 -11.63 8.66 8.84
CA VAL A 76 -10.94 7.53 8.18
C VAL A 76 -9.65 8.04 7.55
N ALA A 77 -8.53 7.40 7.83
CA ALA A 77 -7.28 7.71 7.14
C ALA A 77 -7.17 6.93 5.81
N VAL A 78 -6.76 7.63 4.75
CA VAL A 78 -6.51 7.05 3.44
C VAL A 78 -5.10 7.42 2.99
N LEU A 79 -4.20 6.44 2.91
CA LEU A 79 -2.84 6.60 2.40
C LEU A 79 -2.79 6.23 0.92
N ALA A 80 -2.39 7.16 0.06
CA ALA A 80 -2.18 6.93 -1.37
C ALA A 80 -0.67 6.83 -1.68
N LEU A 81 -0.22 5.70 -2.24
CA LEU A 81 1.17 5.46 -2.63
C LEU A 81 1.37 5.80 -4.10
N THR A 82 1.88 7.00 -4.38
CA THR A 82 2.13 7.50 -5.73
C THR A 82 3.63 7.55 -6.05
N SER A 83 4.03 8.08 -7.21
CA SER A 83 5.44 8.20 -7.60
C SER A 83 6.00 9.60 -7.37
N ASP A 84 7.33 9.68 -7.20
CA ASP A 84 8.04 10.97 -7.24
C ASP A 84 8.33 11.44 -8.65
N ARG A 85 8.67 10.49 -9.54
CA ARG A 85 9.10 10.78 -10.91
C ARG A 85 7.99 10.50 -11.90
N GLY A 86 8.07 11.15 -13.06
CA GLY A 86 7.20 10.88 -14.19
C GLY A 86 7.65 9.67 -15.02
N MET A 87 7.11 9.59 -16.22
CA MET A 87 7.39 8.54 -17.22
C MET A 87 7.08 7.11 -16.72
N ALA A 88 6.14 6.97 -15.80
CA ALA A 88 5.66 5.69 -15.29
C ALA A 88 4.29 5.30 -15.89
N GLY A 89 4.01 5.73 -17.12
CA GLY A 89 2.75 5.44 -17.80
C GLY A 89 1.52 5.80 -16.94
N PRO A 90 0.53 4.91 -16.85
CA PRO A 90 -0.70 5.15 -16.10
C PRO A 90 -0.59 4.93 -14.59
N TYR A 91 0.60 4.60 -14.05
CA TYR A 91 0.80 4.21 -12.64
C TYR A 91 0.16 5.21 -11.67
N THR A 92 0.68 6.46 -11.64
CA THR A 92 0.18 7.48 -10.71
C THR A 92 -1.28 7.85 -10.98
N SER A 93 -1.69 7.99 -12.24
CA SER A 93 -3.07 8.37 -12.58
C SER A 93 -4.09 7.30 -12.19
N SER A 94 -3.71 6.03 -12.24
CA SER A 94 -4.57 4.93 -11.80
C SER A 94 -4.74 4.90 -10.29
N ILE A 95 -3.67 5.16 -9.52
CA ILE A 95 -3.76 5.29 -8.05
C ILE A 95 -4.63 6.49 -7.67
N ILE A 96 -4.42 7.65 -8.29
CA ILE A 96 -5.23 8.85 -8.02
C ILE A 96 -6.71 8.57 -8.31
N ARG A 97 -7.03 7.95 -9.44
CA ARG A 97 -8.42 7.61 -9.79
C ARG A 97 -9.06 6.68 -8.77
N GLU A 98 -8.35 5.63 -8.32
CA GLU A 98 -8.88 4.71 -7.32
C GLU A 98 -9.00 5.37 -5.95
N THR A 99 -8.04 6.24 -5.59
CA THR A 99 -8.13 7.03 -4.35
C THR A 99 -9.35 7.94 -4.37
N GLU A 100 -9.59 8.69 -5.44
CA GLU A 100 -10.78 9.54 -5.58
C GLU A 100 -12.07 8.72 -5.52
N SER A 101 -12.09 7.54 -6.15
CA SER A 101 -13.23 6.61 -6.08
C SER A 101 -13.47 6.15 -4.64
N LEU A 102 -12.41 5.79 -3.90
CA LEU A 102 -12.51 5.40 -2.49
C LEU A 102 -13.02 6.55 -1.62
N LEU A 103 -12.45 7.75 -1.77
CA LEU A 103 -12.85 8.93 -1.02
C LEU A 103 -14.34 9.23 -1.24
N SER A 104 -14.81 9.19 -2.49
CA SER A 104 -16.22 9.40 -2.82
C SER A 104 -17.15 8.32 -2.22
N ARG A 105 -16.70 7.06 -2.17
CA ARG A 105 -17.46 5.98 -1.52
C ARG A 105 -17.53 6.17 -0.01
N LEU A 106 -16.43 6.61 0.62
CA LEU A 106 -16.39 6.89 2.04
C LEU A 106 -17.27 8.08 2.41
N ASP A 107 -17.22 9.18 1.63
CA ASP A 107 -18.09 10.35 1.80
C ASP A 107 -19.57 9.96 1.66
N ALA A 108 -19.91 9.16 0.67
CA ALA A 108 -21.28 8.66 0.48
C ALA A 108 -21.78 7.75 1.63
N ALA A 109 -20.85 7.08 2.31
CA ALA A 109 -21.11 6.28 3.51
C ALA A 109 -21.16 7.12 4.81
N GLY A 110 -21.09 8.45 4.72
CA GLY A 110 -21.09 9.36 5.87
C GLY A 110 -19.77 9.40 6.64
N LYS A 111 -18.67 8.90 6.04
CA LYS A 111 -17.34 8.96 6.63
C LYS A 111 -16.66 10.28 6.27
N GLN A 112 -15.63 10.62 7.04
CA GLN A 112 -14.80 11.82 6.87
C GLN A 112 -13.36 11.40 6.54
N PRO A 113 -13.01 11.19 5.26
CA PRO A 113 -11.69 10.71 4.89
C PRO A 113 -10.63 11.81 5.04
N GLU A 114 -9.55 11.50 5.75
CA GLU A 114 -8.32 12.26 5.84
C GLU A 114 -7.28 11.66 4.88
N LEU A 115 -6.75 12.48 3.97
CA LEU A 115 -5.85 12.02 2.92
C LEU A 115 -4.39 12.17 3.37
N PHE A 116 -3.65 11.08 3.24
CA PHE A 116 -2.19 11.00 3.38
C PHE A 116 -1.58 10.59 2.04
N VAL A 117 -0.46 11.19 1.66
CA VAL A 117 0.11 10.95 0.33
C VAL A 117 1.61 10.70 0.41
N TYR A 118 2.05 9.58 -0.15
CA TYR A 118 3.45 9.31 -0.44
C TYR A 118 3.72 9.47 -1.93
N GLY A 119 4.75 10.26 -2.27
CA GLY A 119 5.16 10.55 -3.63
C GLY A 119 4.74 11.95 -4.11
N ARG A 120 5.72 12.66 -4.68
CA ARG A 120 5.60 14.04 -5.13
C ARG A 120 4.50 14.26 -6.18
N ARG A 121 4.28 13.29 -7.07
CA ARG A 121 3.27 13.43 -8.14
C ARG A 121 1.86 13.47 -7.58
N GLY A 122 1.56 12.66 -6.58
CA GLY A 122 0.28 12.69 -5.87
C GLY A 122 0.11 13.97 -5.06
N SER A 123 1.13 14.34 -4.26
CA SER A 123 1.11 15.58 -3.48
C SER A 123 0.86 16.81 -4.35
N THR A 124 1.54 16.90 -5.50
CA THR A 124 1.35 18.01 -6.45
C THR A 124 -0.06 18.02 -7.03
N TYR A 125 -0.60 16.86 -7.40
CA TYR A 125 -1.95 16.75 -7.94
C TYR A 125 -3.00 17.26 -6.95
N TYR A 126 -2.96 16.79 -5.70
CA TYR A 126 -3.94 17.16 -4.69
C TYR A 126 -3.82 18.61 -4.25
N LYS A 127 -2.59 19.12 -4.11
CA LYS A 127 -2.33 20.57 -3.86
C LYS A 127 -2.91 21.44 -4.96
N TYR A 128 -2.74 21.06 -6.24
CA TYR A 128 -3.30 21.79 -7.37
C TYR A 128 -4.84 21.80 -7.36
N ARG A 129 -5.46 20.74 -6.85
CA ARG A 129 -6.90 20.63 -6.69
C ARG A 129 -7.45 21.27 -5.42
N ASN A 130 -6.60 21.95 -4.64
CA ASN A 130 -6.94 22.50 -3.32
C ASN A 130 -7.60 21.49 -2.38
N ARG A 131 -7.16 20.22 -2.45
CA ARG A 131 -7.61 19.20 -1.53
C ARG A 131 -6.69 19.16 -0.32
N ASP A 132 -7.29 19.14 0.87
CA ASP A 132 -6.55 19.03 2.12
C ASP A 132 -5.83 17.68 2.20
N ILE A 133 -4.56 17.73 2.59
CA ILE A 133 -3.71 16.57 2.81
C ILE A 133 -3.20 16.65 4.23
N ALA A 134 -3.46 15.63 5.03
CA ALA A 134 -3.06 15.58 6.43
C ALA A 134 -1.54 15.47 6.60
N ALA A 135 -0.88 14.65 5.77
CA ALA A 135 0.59 14.59 5.70
C ALA A 135 1.06 14.12 4.31
N THR A 136 2.27 14.56 3.95
CA THR A 136 2.93 14.15 2.70
C THR A 136 4.36 13.73 2.95
N TRP A 137 4.79 12.69 2.23
CA TRP A 137 6.17 12.23 2.20
C TRP A 137 6.63 12.11 0.75
N GLU A 138 7.86 12.45 0.50
CA GLU A 138 8.48 12.43 -0.83
C GLU A 138 9.89 11.82 -0.71
N GLY A 139 10.39 11.28 -1.80
CA GLY A 139 11.73 10.73 -1.92
C GLY A 139 11.74 9.22 -2.08
N ASP A 140 12.52 8.77 -3.05
CA ASP A 140 12.90 7.38 -3.30
C ASP A 140 11.72 6.38 -3.39
N THR A 141 10.60 6.79 -4.03
CA THR A 141 9.42 5.91 -4.20
C THR A 141 9.72 4.65 -4.99
N ASP A 142 10.78 4.63 -5.79
CA ASP A 142 11.26 3.45 -6.54
C ASP A 142 12.22 2.55 -5.74
N GLN A 143 12.73 2.99 -4.59
CA GLN A 143 13.57 2.23 -3.67
C GLN A 143 13.32 2.63 -2.20
N PRO A 144 12.09 2.45 -1.68
CA PRO A 144 11.75 2.88 -0.33
C PRO A 144 12.52 2.08 0.71
N GLY A 145 13.17 2.80 1.65
CA GLY A 145 13.83 2.21 2.81
C GLY A 145 12.86 1.86 3.94
N VAL A 146 13.38 1.20 4.97
CA VAL A 146 12.60 0.86 6.17
C VAL A 146 12.24 2.13 6.96
N GLU A 147 13.09 3.15 6.93
CA GLU A 147 12.93 4.41 7.67
C GLU A 147 11.68 5.18 7.23
N ILE A 148 11.38 5.20 5.93
CA ILE A 148 10.15 5.85 5.44
C ILE A 148 8.92 5.06 5.85
N ALA A 149 8.99 3.73 5.83
CA ALA A 149 7.89 2.88 6.30
C ALA A 149 7.61 3.11 7.78
N GLU A 150 8.64 3.25 8.60
CA GLU A 150 8.53 3.57 10.03
C GLU A 150 7.91 4.94 10.25
N THR A 151 8.39 5.97 9.53
CA THR A 151 7.87 7.33 9.64
C THR A 151 6.38 7.41 9.29
N ILE A 152 5.98 6.77 8.19
CA ILE A 152 4.58 6.71 7.76
C ILE A 152 3.76 5.93 8.79
N SER A 153 4.26 4.76 9.24
CA SER A 153 3.60 3.92 10.23
C SER A 153 3.33 4.67 11.53
N ASN A 154 4.34 5.33 12.08
CA ASN A 154 4.22 6.10 13.32
C ASN A 154 3.17 7.21 13.19
N THR A 155 3.18 7.96 12.08
CA THR A 155 2.19 9.02 11.84
C THR A 155 0.75 8.47 11.76
N LEU A 156 0.56 7.36 11.06
CA LEU A 156 -0.77 6.73 10.91
C LEU A 156 -1.24 6.07 12.20
N MET A 157 -0.34 5.45 12.95
CA MET A 157 -0.64 4.89 14.27
C MET A 157 -0.99 5.98 15.27
N ASP A 158 -0.27 7.09 15.27
CA ASP A 158 -0.59 8.24 16.11
C ASP A 158 -1.99 8.79 15.78
N ALA A 159 -2.37 8.86 14.50
CA ALA A 159 -3.70 9.26 14.08
C ALA A 159 -4.77 8.24 14.54
N TYR A 160 -4.47 6.95 14.48
CA TYR A 160 -5.40 5.88 14.86
C TYR A 160 -5.59 5.76 16.38
N MET A 161 -4.51 5.91 17.15
CA MET A 161 -4.55 5.80 18.63
C MET A 161 -5.09 7.05 19.32
N LYS A 162 -5.23 8.17 18.59
CA LYS A 162 -5.85 9.37 19.15
C LYS A 162 -7.32 9.15 19.42
N PRO A 163 -7.86 9.69 20.55
CA PRO A 163 -9.30 9.72 20.77
C PRO A 163 -10.04 10.47 19.66
N ALA A 164 -11.25 10.03 19.32
CA ALA A 164 -12.09 10.67 18.30
C ALA A 164 -12.27 12.19 18.53
N GLU A 165 -12.42 12.60 19.80
CA GLU A 165 -12.56 14.01 20.21
C GLU A 165 -11.32 14.87 19.87
N LYS A 166 -10.15 14.24 19.77
CA LYS A 166 -8.87 14.89 19.43
C LYS A 166 -8.48 14.72 17.96
N GLY A 167 -9.42 14.27 17.12
CA GLY A 167 -9.18 14.08 15.69
C GLY A 167 -8.62 12.71 15.31
N GLY A 168 -8.82 11.70 16.17
CA GLY A 168 -8.44 10.33 15.85
C GLY A 168 -9.27 9.71 14.73
N VAL A 169 -8.70 8.73 14.02
CA VAL A 169 -9.37 8.01 12.93
C VAL A 169 -9.77 6.60 13.39
N SER A 170 -10.87 6.08 12.85
CA SER A 170 -11.40 4.74 13.18
C SER A 170 -11.01 3.65 12.19
N GLU A 171 -10.61 4.03 11.01
CA GLU A 171 -10.25 3.12 9.94
C GLU A 171 -9.01 3.63 9.20
N LEU A 172 -8.18 2.70 8.71
CA LEU A 172 -7.00 3.01 7.90
C LEU A 172 -7.03 2.22 6.60
N TYR A 173 -7.00 2.94 5.49
CA TYR A 173 -6.91 2.38 4.14
C TYR A 173 -5.59 2.75 3.47
N ILE A 174 -5.06 1.82 2.67
CA ILE A 174 -3.91 2.06 1.80
C ILE A 174 -4.34 1.80 0.36
N VAL A 175 -4.07 2.76 -0.52
CA VAL A 175 -4.24 2.63 -1.97
C VAL A 175 -2.85 2.52 -2.60
N TYR A 176 -2.56 1.37 -3.19
CA TYR A 176 -1.26 1.07 -3.77
C TYR A 176 -1.40 0.22 -5.03
N THR A 177 -0.31 0.04 -5.77
CA THR A 177 -0.28 -0.86 -6.91
C THR A 177 0.48 -2.13 -6.55
N GLU A 178 -0.22 -3.26 -6.60
CA GLU A 178 0.35 -4.58 -6.41
C GLU A 178 1.08 -5.03 -7.69
N PHE A 179 2.33 -5.46 -7.53
CA PHE A 179 3.12 -6.05 -8.59
C PHE A 179 2.76 -7.53 -8.75
N ILE A 180 2.18 -7.91 -9.90
CA ILE A 180 1.89 -9.30 -10.23
C ILE A 180 2.99 -9.85 -11.15
N ASN A 181 3.28 -9.13 -12.23
CA ASN A 181 4.36 -9.40 -13.16
C ASN A 181 4.72 -8.15 -13.96
N MET A 182 5.68 -8.26 -14.86
CA MET A 182 6.15 -7.14 -15.67
C MET A 182 5.07 -6.46 -16.53
N VAL A 183 4.04 -7.20 -16.91
CA VAL A 183 2.97 -6.71 -17.79
C VAL A 183 1.75 -6.28 -16.99
N VAL A 184 1.45 -6.98 -15.88
CA VAL A 184 0.23 -6.78 -15.10
C VAL A 184 0.56 -6.23 -13.73
N GLN A 185 0.08 -5.03 -13.47
CA GLN A 185 0.06 -4.39 -12.15
C GLN A 185 -1.40 -4.03 -11.84
N LYS A 186 -1.83 -4.23 -10.60
CA LYS A 186 -3.21 -3.95 -10.16
C LYS A 186 -3.24 -2.95 -9.03
N VAL A 187 -4.03 -1.90 -9.17
CA VAL A 187 -4.33 -1.01 -8.04
C VAL A 187 -5.19 -1.78 -7.04
N ARG A 188 -4.80 -1.70 -5.77
CA ARG A 188 -5.47 -2.32 -4.64
C ARG A 188 -5.83 -1.29 -3.59
N VAL A 189 -6.95 -1.51 -2.96
CA VAL A 189 -7.37 -0.82 -1.75
C VAL A 189 -7.31 -1.85 -0.62
N LEU A 190 -6.42 -1.63 0.32
CA LEU A 190 -6.25 -2.46 1.50
C LEU A 190 -6.83 -1.72 2.70
N ARG A 191 -7.84 -2.29 3.38
CA ARG A 191 -8.21 -1.86 4.72
C ARG A 191 -7.24 -2.50 5.70
N MET A 192 -6.36 -1.69 6.27
CA MET A 192 -5.35 -2.17 7.22
C MET A 192 -5.89 -2.26 8.63
N LEU A 193 -6.68 -1.27 9.03
CA LEU A 193 -7.27 -1.20 10.37
C LEU A 193 -8.76 -0.85 10.29
N PRO A 194 -9.59 -1.40 11.18
CA PRO A 194 -9.27 -2.50 12.10
C PRO A 194 -8.94 -3.79 11.35
N VAL A 195 -8.15 -4.66 11.97
CA VAL A 195 -7.77 -5.96 11.39
C VAL A 195 -9.03 -6.83 11.32
N GLU A 196 -9.41 -7.26 10.12
CA GLU A 196 -10.50 -8.21 9.96
C GLU A 196 -10.04 -9.61 10.37
N ILE A 197 -10.73 -10.17 11.36
CA ILE A 197 -10.60 -11.56 11.71
C ILE A 197 -11.35 -12.34 10.63
N VAL A 198 -10.63 -12.94 9.71
CA VAL A 198 -11.23 -13.97 8.86
C VAL A 198 -11.40 -15.19 9.77
N LYS A 199 -12.59 -15.36 10.35
CA LYS A 199 -12.98 -16.65 10.86
C LYS A 199 -12.98 -17.56 9.64
N ASN A 200 -11.97 -18.40 9.52
CA ASN A 200 -12.07 -19.57 8.69
C ASN A 200 -13.24 -20.36 9.27
N GLU A 201 -14.44 -20.13 8.73
CA GLU A 201 -15.51 -21.10 8.90
C GLU A 201 -14.93 -22.37 8.31
N THR A 202 -14.53 -23.28 9.18
CA THR A 202 -14.27 -24.67 8.82
C THR A 202 -15.48 -25.06 7.98
N LYS A 203 -15.27 -25.27 6.68
CA LYS A 203 -16.28 -25.91 5.83
C LYS A 203 -16.76 -27.10 6.62
N VAL A 204 -18.03 -27.12 6.98
CA VAL A 204 -18.64 -28.30 7.53
C VAL A 204 -18.32 -29.41 6.51
N PRO A 205 -17.56 -30.47 6.88
CA PRO A 205 -17.22 -31.51 5.94
C PRO A 205 -18.52 -32.11 5.42
N ASP A 206 -18.62 -32.20 4.09
CA ASP A 206 -19.69 -33.00 3.50
C ASP A 206 -19.64 -34.40 4.09
N PRO A 207 -20.74 -34.98 4.59
CA PRO A 207 -20.72 -36.28 5.28
C PRO A 207 -20.13 -37.43 4.44
N ASP A 208 -19.94 -37.23 3.13
CA ASP A 208 -19.45 -38.23 2.19
C ASP A 208 -18.00 -38.00 1.71
N GLU A 209 -17.28 -36.93 2.17
CA GLU A 209 -15.86 -36.78 1.93
C GLU A 209 -15.05 -37.35 3.10
N GLU A 210 -14.20 -38.37 2.82
CA GLU A 210 -13.20 -38.85 3.76
C GLU A 210 -12.34 -37.69 4.24
N ALA A 211 -12.46 -37.34 5.52
CA ALA A 211 -11.73 -36.22 6.12
C ALA A 211 -10.22 -36.44 5.92
N PRO A 212 -9.50 -35.45 5.35
CA PRO A 212 -8.05 -35.50 5.35
C PRO A 212 -7.58 -35.58 6.82
N ALA A 213 -6.69 -36.51 7.12
CA ALA A 213 -6.23 -36.86 8.47
C ALA A 213 -5.41 -35.76 9.18
N THR A 214 -5.53 -34.51 8.77
CA THR A 214 -5.00 -33.33 9.45
C THR A 214 -6.16 -32.37 9.72
N ALA A 215 -6.97 -32.70 10.73
CA ALA A 215 -7.76 -31.69 11.41
C ALA A 215 -6.74 -30.64 11.87
N ASP A 216 -6.90 -29.42 11.38
CA ASP A 216 -6.10 -28.25 11.80
C ASP A 216 -6.42 -28.04 13.29
N VAL A 217 -5.68 -28.73 14.14
CA VAL A 217 -5.72 -28.52 15.58
C VAL A 217 -5.09 -27.15 15.77
N ALA A 218 -5.92 -26.12 16.01
CA ALA A 218 -5.43 -24.79 16.32
C ALA A 218 -4.37 -24.92 17.42
N PRO A 219 -3.12 -24.50 17.17
CA PRO A 219 -2.05 -24.66 18.14
C PRO A 219 -2.42 -23.95 19.43
N LEU A 220 -2.27 -24.63 20.57
CA LEU A 220 -2.49 -24.05 21.89
C LEU A 220 -1.34 -23.09 22.17
N TYR A 221 -1.59 -21.79 22.04
CA TYR A 221 -0.61 -20.75 22.36
C TYR A 221 -0.75 -20.33 23.82
N THR A 222 0.38 -20.23 24.53
CA THR A 222 0.47 -19.60 25.83
C THR A 222 1.16 -18.23 25.66
N PHE A 223 0.51 -17.15 26.11
CA PHE A 223 1.01 -15.80 25.93
C PHE A 223 1.63 -15.27 27.22
N GLU A 224 2.90 -14.88 27.19
CA GLU A 224 3.63 -14.31 28.32
C GLU A 224 4.17 -12.92 27.99
N PRO A 225 4.05 -11.93 28.87
CA PRO A 225 3.49 -12.00 30.22
C PRO A 225 1.96 -11.87 30.24
N SER A 226 1.33 -11.32 29.23
CA SER A 226 -0.12 -11.24 29.02
C SER A 226 -0.41 -10.99 27.55
N LEU A 227 -1.57 -11.42 27.09
CA LEU A 227 -2.02 -11.21 25.71
C LEU A 227 -2.01 -9.74 25.28
N GLU A 228 -2.52 -8.82 26.13
CA GLU A 228 -2.57 -7.39 25.84
C GLU A 228 -1.17 -6.82 25.61
N LYS A 229 -0.20 -7.16 26.47
CA LYS A 229 1.20 -6.71 26.31
C LYS A 229 1.86 -7.26 25.05
N VAL A 230 1.52 -8.50 24.68
CA VAL A 230 2.03 -9.09 23.43
C VAL A 230 1.42 -8.38 22.22
N LEU A 231 0.12 -8.08 22.25
CA LEU A 231 -0.55 -7.31 21.21
C LEU A 231 0.05 -5.91 21.08
N ASP A 232 0.18 -5.17 22.17
CA ASP A 232 0.77 -3.83 22.18
C ASP A 232 2.18 -3.81 21.58
N ALA A 233 2.95 -4.87 21.77
CA ALA A 233 4.30 -5.00 21.25
C ALA A 233 4.37 -5.41 19.77
N ILE A 234 3.46 -6.28 19.32
CA ILE A 234 3.51 -6.84 17.95
C ILE A 234 2.81 -5.94 16.92
N LEU A 235 1.77 -5.22 17.32
CA LEU A 235 0.95 -4.43 16.42
C LEU A 235 1.69 -3.31 15.70
N PRO A 236 2.50 -2.48 16.36
CA PRO A 236 3.30 -1.47 15.65
C PRO A 236 4.21 -2.11 14.59
N LYS A 237 4.82 -3.25 14.93
CA LYS A 237 5.68 -4.00 14.00
C LYS A 237 4.89 -4.58 12.82
N TYR A 238 3.68 -5.08 13.07
CA TYR A 238 2.79 -5.55 12.01
C TYR A 238 2.43 -4.41 11.05
N ILE A 239 1.99 -3.27 11.56
CA ILE A 239 1.62 -2.11 10.75
C ILE A 239 2.82 -1.61 9.92
N GLN A 240 3.98 -1.46 10.55
CA GLN A 240 5.21 -1.06 9.89
C GLN A 240 5.61 -2.04 8.77
N SER A 241 5.57 -3.34 9.06
CA SER A 241 5.91 -4.39 8.11
C SER A 241 4.94 -4.41 6.93
N ARG A 242 3.64 -4.27 7.19
CA ARG A 242 2.60 -4.21 6.14
C ARG A 242 2.72 -2.97 5.25
N ILE A 243 2.98 -1.80 5.84
CA ILE A 243 3.25 -0.57 5.08
C ILE A 243 4.50 -0.75 4.22
N HIS A 244 5.58 -1.30 4.79
CA HIS A 244 6.82 -1.55 4.05
C HIS A 244 6.59 -2.51 2.87
N GLU A 245 5.85 -3.60 3.06
CA GLU A 245 5.46 -4.51 1.97
C GLU A 245 4.69 -3.78 0.86
N CYS A 246 3.69 -2.95 1.23
CA CYS A 246 2.95 -2.15 0.26
C CYS A 246 3.85 -1.17 -0.50
N LEU A 247 4.82 -0.55 0.17
CA LEU A 247 5.81 0.34 -0.45
C LEU A 247 6.70 -0.42 -1.44
N LEU A 248 7.21 -1.60 -1.07
CA LEU A 248 8.09 -2.42 -1.91
C LEU A 248 7.37 -2.94 -3.16
N THR A 249 6.14 -3.45 -3.02
CA THR A 249 5.37 -3.92 -4.18
C THR A 249 4.94 -2.75 -5.09
N ALA A 250 4.66 -1.57 -4.50
CA ALA A 250 4.38 -0.34 -5.24
C ALA A 250 5.62 0.13 -6.02
N ALA A 251 6.82 0.09 -5.42
CA ALA A 251 8.09 0.42 -6.06
C ALA A 251 8.41 -0.51 -7.25
N ALA A 252 8.19 -1.81 -7.08
CA ALA A 252 8.33 -2.79 -8.18
C ALA A 252 7.35 -2.49 -9.32
N SER A 253 6.09 -2.15 -8.99
CA SER A 253 5.06 -1.78 -9.95
C SER A 253 5.38 -0.46 -10.67
N GLU A 254 5.88 0.53 -9.96
CA GLU A 254 6.31 1.82 -10.52
C GLU A 254 7.44 1.61 -11.53
N THR A 255 8.44 0.80 -11.17
CA THR A 255 9.60 0.50 -12.02
C THR A 255 9.19 -0.27 -13.26
N ALA A 256 8.32 -1.28 -13.13
CA ALA A 256 7.77 -2.02 -14.27
C ALA A 256 6.94 -1.13 -15.21
N SER A 257 6.09 -0.27 -14.63
CA SER A 257 5.29 0.69 -15.40
C SER A 257 6.17 1.70 -16.15
N ARG A 258 7.29 2.12 -15.54
CA ARG A 258 8.27 3.01 -16.18
C ARG A 258 8.98 2.34 -17.35
N GLN A 259 9.42 1.09 -17.17
CA GLN A 259 10.02 0.32 -18.25
C GLN A 259 9.04 0.15 -19.42
N ASN A 260 7.81 -0.29 -19.15
CA ASN A 260 6.78 -0.46 -20.18
C ASN A 260 6.45 0.86 -20.90
N ALA A 261 6.34 1.97 -20.16
CA ALA A 261 6.10 3.27 -20.78
C ALA A 261 7.24 3.71 -21.69
N CYS A 262 8.50 3.49 -21.29
CA CYS A 262 9.67 3.82 -22.11
C CYS A 262 9.76 2.96 -23.39
N LEU A 263 9.37 1.68 -23.33
CA LEU A 263 9.34 0.79 -24.49
C LEU A 263 8.26 1.17 -25.52
N LEU A 264 7.16 1.82 -25.07
CA LEU A 264 6.06 2.23 -25.94
C LEU A 264 6.31 3.58 -26.64
N TYR A 265 7.27 4.38 -26.23
CA TYR A 265 7.65 5.67 -26.81
C TYR A 265 8.85 5.55 -27.75
#